data_3684a002ab1b9e21cbec5bbc5d33f87d
#
_entry.id   3684a002ab1b9e21cbec5bbc5d33f87d
#
_cell.length_a   1.000
_cell.length_b   1.000
_cell.length_c   1.000
_cell.angle_alpha   90.00
_cell.angle_beta   90.00
_cell.angle_gamma   90.00
#
_symmetry.space_group_name_H-M   'P 1'
#
loop_
_entity.id
_entity.type
_entity.pdbx_description
1 polymer ?
#
loop_
_entity_poly.entity_id
_entity_poly.type
_entity_poly.pdbx_seq_one_letter_code
_entity_poly.pdbx_strand_id
1 'polypeptide(L)'
;MENTEELSELIKRLLNSQRFAVLATQFEGQPYSSLVAFAEADNLRSLLFVTSRDTRKYSNTLASKKVAVLVDSRKNQESDLNNAVAVTALGTIEEVGTDNKEYLSGVYLSKHPQLKEFLYQPSNALMRVAVTDYIVATFESVKRLPIGETK
;
A
#
# COMPACT_ATOMS: atom_id res chain seq x y z
N MET A 1 -1.66 -26.57 1.14
CA MET A 1 -2.08 -25.42 0.33
C MET A 1 -2.89 -24.48 1.20
N GLU A 2 -2.45 -23.23 1.27
CA GLU A 2 -3.18 -22.25 2.04
C GLU A 2 -4.50 -21.92 1.34
N ASN A 3 -5.56 -21.84 2.11
CA ASN A 3 -6.83 -21.38 1.55
C ASN A 3 -6.84 -19.84 1.50
N THR A 4 -7.83 -19.29 0.84
CA THR A 4 -7.99 -17.86 0.64
C THR A 4 -8.04 -17.09 1.98
N GLU A 5 -8.70 -17.66 2.96
CA GLU A 5 -8.85 -17.05 4.27
C GLU A 5 -7.52 -16.96 5.01
N GLU A 6 -6.72 -18.03 4.98
CA GLU A 6 -5.40 -18.03 5.60
C GLU A 6 -4.46 -17.06 4.93
N LEU A 7 -4.51 -16.97 3.61
CA LEU A 7 -3.69 -16.03 2.85
C LEU A 7 -4.08 -14.59 3.16
N SER A 8 -5.38 -14.32 3.23
CA SER A 8 -5.91 -13.01 3.60
C SER A 8 -5.43 -12.60 5.00
N GLU A 9 -5.47 -13.51 5.97
CA GLU A 9 -5.01 -13.25 7.32
C GLU A 9 -3.51 -12.96 7.38
N LEU A 10 -2.72 -13.70 6.61
CA LEU A 10 -1.28 -13.47 6.53
C LEU A 10 -0.97 -12.08 5.98
N ILE A 11 -1.62 -11.70 4.89
CA ILE A 11 -1.45 -10.39 4.28
C ILE A 11 -1.82 -9.29 5.27
N LYS A 12 -2.98 -9.41 5.90
CA LYS A 12 -3.48 -8.41 6.84
C LYS A 12 -2.53 -8.23 8.01
N ARG A 13 -2.02 -9.33 8.54
CA ARG A 13 -1.07 -9.30 9.65
C ARG A 13 0.22 -8.59 9.25
N LEU A 14 0.74 -8.90 8.07
CA LEU A 14 1.95 -8.26 7.58
C LEU A 14 1.74 -6.76 7.37
N LEU A 15 0.67 -6.37 6.69
CA LEU A 15 0.40 -4.96 6.43
C LEU A 15 0.26 -4.17 7.73
N ASN A 16 -0.39 -4.74 8.73
CA ASN A 16 -0.60 -4.03 9.99
C ASN A 16 0.66 -3.98 10.86
N SER A 17 1.63 -4.88 10.63
CA SER A 17 2.87 -4.91 11.39
C SER A 17 3.95 -3.97 10.84
N GLN A 18 3.81 -3.51 9.60
CA GLN A 18 4.81 -2.68 8.93
C GLN A 18 4.33 -1.24 8.80
N ARG A 19 5.22 -0.29 9.07
CA ARG A 19 4.88 1.14 8.97
C ARG A 19 5.09 1.69 7.57
N PHE A 20 6.04 1.14 6.83
CA PHE A 20 6.46 1.67 5.53
C PHE A 20 6.22 0.66 4.43
N ALA A 21 5.98 1.20 3.26
CA ALA A 21 5.86 0.43 2.03
C ALA A 21 6.66 1.12 0.93
N VAL A 22 7.01 0.36 -0.09
CA VAL A 22 7.60 0.91 -1.30
C VAL A 22 6.47 1.06 -2.32
N LEU A 23 6.25 2.29 -2.76
CA LEU A 23 5.29 2.59 -3.81
C LEU A 23 6.02 2.66 -5.14
N ALA A 24 5.60 1.83 -6.09
CA ALA A 24 6.14 1.85 -7.46
C ALA A 24 5.16 2.56 -8.37
N THR A 25 5.64 3.62 -9.02
CA THR A 25 4.88 4.39 -10.00
C THR A 25 5.66 4.38 -11.31
N GLN A 26 5.08 4.96 -12.36
CA GLN A 26 5.78 5.06 -13.62
C GLN A 26 5.41 6.34 -14.36
N PHE A 27 6.32 6.76 -15.23
CA PHE A 27 6.07 7.83 -16.17
C PHE A 27 6.74 7.46 -17.48
N GLU A 28 5.97 7.41 -18.57
CA GLU A 28 6.45 7.06 -19.91
C GLU A 28 7.30 5.77 -19.92
N GLY A 29 6.84 4.78 -19.14
CA GLY A 29 7.53 3.50 -19.07
C GLY A 29 8.72 3.47 -18.12
N GLN A 30 9.09 4.59 -17.50
CA GLN A 30 10.17 4.61 -16.51
C GLN A 30 9.60 4.31 -15.12
N PRO A 31 9.93 3.15 -14.53
CA PRO A 31 9.51 2.86 -13.16
C PRO A 31 10.23 3.77 -12.16
N TYR A 32 9.52 4.11 -11.09
CA TYR A 32 10.06 4.94 -10.02
C TYR A 32 9.53 4.42 -8.69
N SER A 33 10.40 4.21 -7.72
CA SER A 33 10.01 3.70 -6.42
C SER A 33 10.26 4.75 -5.33
N SER A 34 9.36 4.78 -4.35
CA SER A 34 9.47 5.71 -3.22
C SER A 34 8.97 5.05 -1.95
N LEU A 35 9.48 5.51 -0.82
CA LEU A 35 9.09 5.01 0.49
C LEU A 35 7.94 5.84 1.03
N VAL A 36 6.89 5.18 1.49
CA VAL A 36 5.71 5.86 2.05
C VAL A 36 5.30 5.21 3.37
N ALA A 37 4.82 6.03 4.29
CA ALA A 37 4.14 5.52 5.49
C ALA A 37 2.70 5.24 5.11
N PHE A 38 2.26 4.01 5.28
CA PHE A 38 0.97 3.57 4.74
C PHE A 38 0.06 2.99 5.81
N ALA A 39 -1.23 2.89 5.48
CA ALA A 39 -2.20 2.19 6.31
C ALA A 39 -3.16 1.41 5.41
N GLU A 40 -3.58 0.25 5.89
CA GLU A 40 -4.56 -0.59 5.23
C GLU A 40 -5.96 -0.16 5.66
N ALA A 41 -6.92 -0.25 4.76
CA ALA A 41 -8.31 0.09 5.04
C ALA A 41 -9.26 -0.83 4.28
N ASP A 42 -10.49 -0.91 4.78
CA ASP A 42 -11.60 -1.59 4.10
C ASP A 42 -11.32 -3.05 3.80
N ASN A 43 -10.75 -3.75 4.76
CA ASN A 43 -10.50 -5.19 4.68
C ASN A 43 -9.69 -5.55 3.42
N LEU A 44 -8.49 -4.99 3.34
CA LEU A 44 -7.51 -5.20 2.26
C LEU A 44 -7.87 -4.56 0.92
N ARG A 45 -8.98 -3.86 0.81
CA ARG A 45 -9.37 -3.25 -0.46
C ARG A 45 -8.63 -1.94 -0.74
N SER A 46 -8.10 -1.29 0.29
CA SER A 46 -7.48 0.02 0.13
C SER A 46 -6.17 0.12 0.90
N LEU A 47 -5.20 0.80 0.29
CA LEU A 47 -3.98 1.21 0.97
C LEU A 47 -3.89 2.73 0.88
N LEU A 48 -3.55 3.36 2.00
CA LEU A 48 -3.56 4.82 2.13
C LEU A 48 -2.16 5.33 2.41
N PHE A 49 -1.83 6.48 1.86
CA PHE A 49 -0.62 7.22 2.24
C PHE A 49 -0.82 8.70 1.93
N VAL A 50 0.06 9.54 2.50
CA VAL A 50 0.01 10.99 2.30
C VAL A 50 1.26 11.41 1.55
N THR A 51 1.11 12.31 0.59
CA THR A 51 2.24 12.84 -0.16
C THR A 51 2.02 14.31 -0.49
N SER A 52 3.12 15.06 -0.60
CA SER A 52 3.07 16.41 -1.14
C SER A 52 2.76 16.34 -2.64
N ARG A 53 1.95 17.28 -3.13
CA ARG A 53 1.64 17.37 -4.55
C ARG A 53 2.83 17.79 -5.40
N ASP A 54 3.92 18.20 -4.77
CA ASP A 54 5.16 18.61 -5.47
C ASP A 54 6.12 17.45 -5.72
N THR A 55 5.74 16.19 -5.35
CA THR A 55 6.66 15.06 -5.49
C THR A 55 6.53 14.39 -6.87
N ARG A 56 7.60 13.68 -7.26
CA ARG A 56 7.63 12.87 -8.48
C ARG A 56 6.56 11.77 -8.41
N LYS A 57 6.42 11.12 -7.24
CA LYS A 57 5.41 10.07 -7.11
C LYS A 57 4.00 10.60 -7.34
N TYR A 58 3.70 11.81 -6.87
CA TYR A 58 2.38 12.39 -7.11
C TYR A 58 2.15 12.67 -8.59
N SER A 59 3.11 13.32 -9.25
CA SER A 59 2.97 13.64 -10.68
C SER A 59 2.90 12.37 -11.53
N ASN A 60 3.64 11.32 -11.16
CA ASN A 60 3.56 10.04 -11.86
C ASN A 60 2.16 9.43 -11.75
N THR A 61 1.49 9.56 -10.59
CA THR A 61 0.14 9.01 -10.42
C THR A 61 -0.91 9.77 -11.22
N LEU A 62 -0.66 11.04 -11.54
CA LEU A 62 -1.56 11.77 -12.46
C LEU A 62 -1.42 11.28 -13.90
N ALA A 63 -0.22 10.88 -14.28
CA ALA A 63 0.06 10.40 -15.63
C ALA A 63 -0.35 8.93 -15.82
N SER A 64 -0.15 8.10 -14.80
CA SER A 64 -0.52 6.69 -14.85
C SER A 64 -1.13 6.29 -13.51
N LYS A 65 -2.33 5.73 -13.55
CA LYS A 65 -3.06 5.33 -12.35
C LYS A 65 -2.63 3.96 -11.83
N LYS A 66 -1.95 3.16 -12.62
CA LYS A 66 -1.53 1.82 -12.20
C LYS A 66 -0.28 1.89 -11.35
N VAL A 67 -0.35 1.28 -10.18
CA VAL A 67 0.75 1.29 -9.21
C VAL A 67 0.92 -0.09 -8.59
N ALA A 68 2.07 -0.29 -7.95
CA ALA A 68 2.34 -1.45 -7.12
C ALA A 68 2.86 -0.97 -5.77
N VAL A 69 2.49 -1.68 -4.70
CA VAL A 69 2.93 -1.37 -3.35
C VAL A 69 3.53 -2.62 -2.74
N LEU A 70 4.79 -2.52 -2.34
CA LEU A 70 5.53 -3.64 -1.75
C LEU A 70 5.67 -3.46 -0.25
N VAL A 71 5.28 -4.49 0.50
CA VAL A 71 5.47 -4.56 1.95
C VAL A 71 6.11 -5.91 2.25
N ASP A 72 7.13 -5.94 3.08
CA ASP A 72 7.80 -7.20 3.39
C ASP A 72 8.17 -7.30 4.86
N SER A 73 8.51 -8.53 5.29
CA SER A 73 8.85 -8.85 6.67
C SER A 73 10.35 -8.94 6.93
N ARG A 74 11.18 -8.51 5.98
CA ARG A 74 12.64 -8.64 6.14
C ARG A 74 13.15 -7.95 7.38
N LYS A 75 14.17 -8.55 7.98
CA LYS A 75 14.88 -7.99 9.13
C LYS A 75 16.32 -7.68 8.78
N ASN A 76 16.67 -7.83 7.51
CA ASN A 76 18.01 -7.62 6.98
C ASN A 76 19.01 -8.58 7.60
N GLN A 77 18.63 -9.85 7.70
CA GLN A 77 19.43 -10.94 8.29
C GLN A 77 19.46 -12.12 7.32
N GLU A 78 20.45 -12.98 7.49
CA GLU A 78 20.59 -14.18 6.68
C GLU A 78 19.34 -15.07 6.75
N SER A 79 18.70 -15.14 7.92
CA SER A 79 17.47 -15.93 8.09
C SER A 79 16.31 -15.46 7.22
N ASP A 80 16.36 -14.24 6.67
CA ASP A 80 15.35 -13.74 5.73
C ASP A 80 15.24 -14.64 4.50
N LEU A 81 16.33 -15.29 4.11
CA LEU A 81 16.31 -16.20 2.96
C LEU A 81 15.29 -17.33 3.13
N ASN A 82 15.04 -17.74 4.37
CA ASN A 82 14.06 -18.80 4.65
C ASN A 82 12.73 -18.26 5.16
N ASN A 83 12.74 -17.08 5.79
CA ASN A 83 11.60 -16.61 6.58
C ASN A 83 10.91 -15.36 6.04
N ALA A 84 11.57 -14.58 5.19
CA ALA A 84 10.98 -13.33 4.72
C ALA A 84 9.83 -13.59 3.74
N VAL A 85 8.78 -12.79 3.91
CA VAL A 85 7.61 -12.81 3.04
C VAL A 85 7.46 -11.41 2.44
N ALA A 86 7.25 -11.34 1.14
CA ALA A 86 7.00 -10.08 0.45
C ALA A 86 5.58 -10.10 -0.10
N VAL A 87 4.85 -9.02 0.12
CA VAL A 87 3.51 -8.84 -0.42
C VAL A 87 3.53 -7.65 -1.34
N THR A 88 3.10 -7.87 -2.59
CA THR A 88 2.92 -6.78 -3.56
C THR A 88 1.45 -6.60 -3.81
N ALA A 89 0.95 -5.39 -3.54
CA ALA A 89 -0.41 -5.02 -3.90
C ALA A 89 -0.39 -4.37 -5.28
N LEU A 90 -1.22 -4.83 -6.18
CA LEU A 90 -1.43 -4.21 -7.49
C LEU A 90 -2.76 -3.47 -7.46
N GLY A 91 -2.79 -2.28 -8.02
CA GLY A 91 -4.03 -1.52 -8.01
C GLY A 91 -3.95 -0.23 -8.78
N THR A 92 -5.00 0.56 -8.62
CA THR A 92 -5.10 1.89 -9.21
C THR A 92 -5.17 2.94 -8.11
N ILE A 93 -4.57 4.09 -8.35
CA ILE A 93 -4.40 5.11 -7.33
C ILE A 93 -5.22 6.36 -7.68
N GLU A 94 -5.77 6.99 -6.66
CA GLU A 94 -6.42 8.28 -6.79
C GLU A 94 -6.31 9.06 -5.49
N GLU A 95 -6.47 10.35 -5.57
CA GLU A 95 -6.59 11.17 -4.37
C GLU A 95 -7.95 10.93 -3.73
N VAL A 96 -7.98 10.84 -2.40
CA VAL A 96 -9.24 10.60 -1.67
C VAL A 96 -10.15 11.81 -1.83
N GLY A 97 -11.40 11.55 -2.24
CA GLY A 97 -12.42 12.59 -2.40
C GLY A 97 -12.99 13.07 -1.07
N THR A 98 -13.67 14.21 -1.12
CA THR A 98 -14.22 14.86 0.09
C THR A 98 -15.19 13.96 0.85
N ASP A 99 -15.96 13.13 0.18
CA ASP A 99 -16.97 12.27 0.82
C ASP A 99 -16.36 11.25 1.78
N ASN A 100 -15.17 10.77 1.47
CA ASN A 100 -14.51 9.73 2.26
C ASN A 100 -13.33 10.25 3.08
N LYS A 101 -12.99 11.52 2.94
CA LYS A 101 -11.73 12.03 3.50
C LYS A 101 -11.70 11.97 5.02
N GLU A 102 -12.78 12.30 5.69
CA GLU A 102 -12.81 12.24 7.14
C GLU A 102 -12.62 10.83 7.66
N TYR A 103 -13.36 9.88 7.10
CA TYR A 103 -13.26 8.48 7.50
C TYR A 103 -11.87 7.91 7.25
N LEU A 104 -11.34 8.07 6.05
CA LEU A 104 -10.05 7.51 5.69
C LEU A 104 -8.89 8.22 6.39
N SER A 105 -9.01 9.53 6.64
CA SER A 105 -8.03 10.25 7.47
C SER A 105 -7.97 9.66 8.87
N GLY A 106 -9.12 9.32 9.45
CA GLY A 106 -9.18 8.67 10.76
C GLY A 106 -8.50 7.31 10.76
N VAL A 107 -8.71 6.51 9.72
CA VAL A 107 -8.05 5.21 9.58
C VAL A 107 -6.54 5.38 9.50
N TYR A 108 -6.08 6.31 8.67
CA TYR A 108 -4.65 6.57 8.51
C TYR A 108 -4.01 7.02 9.83
N LEU A 109 -4.65 7.96 10.52
CA LEU A 109 -4.13 8.51 11.77
C LEU A 109 -4.21 7.53 12.93
N SER A 110 -5.08 6.53 12.87
CA SER A 110 -5.08 5.46 13.87
C SER A 110 -3.76 4.71 13.88
N LYS A 111 -3.15 4.53 12.72
CA LYS A 111 -1.85 3.88 12.61
C LYS A 111 -0.68 4.87 12.78
N HIS A 112 -0.85 6.10 12.29
CA HIS A 112 0.21 7.12 12.26
C HIS A 112 -0.25 8.42 12.92
N PRO A 113 -0.54 8.42 14.24
CA PRO A 113 -1.04 9.63 14.89
C PRO A 113 -0.07 10.80 14.84
N GLN A 114 1.24 10.53 14.75
CA GLN A 114 2.27 11.56 14.69
C GLN A 114 2.30 12.30 13.34
N LEU A 115 1.54 11.82 12.34
CA LEU A 115 1.50 12.45 11.02
C LEU A 115 0.28 13.35 10.82
N LYS A 116 -0.42 13.71 11.89
CA LYS A 116 -1.63 14.53 11.80
C LYS A 116 -1.38 15.88 11.12
N GLU A 117 -0.32 16.58 11.52
CA GLU A 117 -0.03 17.88 10.92
C GLU A 117 0.35 17.73 9.44
N PHE A 118 1.11 16.67 9.13
CA PHE A 118 1.50 16.38 7.75
C PHE A 118 0.28 16.09 6.88
N LEU A 119 -0.65 15.28 7.38
CA LEU A 119 -1.87 14.95 6.64
C LEU A 119 -2.70 16.19 6.32
N TYR A 120 -2.80 17.12 7.26
CA TYR A 120 -3.69 18.27 7.10
C TYR A 120 -3.03 19.51 6.49
N GLN A 121 -1.76 19.41 6.05
CA GLN A 121 -1.15 20.51 5.30
C GLN A 121 -1.86 20.66 3.96
N PRO A 122 -2.21 21.91 3.56
CA PRO A 122 -2.98 22.13 2.32
C PRO A 122 -2.28 21.62 1.05
N SER A 123 -0.95 21.61 1.03
CA SER A 123 -0.18 21.14 -0.12
C SER A 123 -0.13 19.62 -0.23
N ASN A 124 -0.60 18.90 0.78
CA ASN A 124 -0.51 17.45 0.83
C ASN A 124 -1.83 16.77 0.47
N ALA A 125 -1.71 15.58 -0.08
CA ALA A 125 -2.86 14.80 -0.53
C ALA A 125 -2.88 13.45 0.17
N LEU A 126 -4.06 13.04 0.62
CA LEU A 126 -4.30 11.67 1.06
C LEU A 126 -4.62 10.83 -0.17
N MET A 127 -3.80 9.83 -0.43
CA MET A 127 -3.92 8.97 -1.60
C MET A 127 -4.47 7.62 -1.21
N ARG A 128 -5.24 7.03 -2.12
CA ARG A 128 -5.82 5.71 -1.93
C ARG A 128 -5.49 4.82 -3.12
N VAL A 129 -4.91 3.66 -2.84
CA VAL A 129 -4.73 2.61 -3.84
C VAL A 129 -5.90 1.64 -3.69
N ALA A 130 -6.71 1.54 -4.75
CA ALA A 130 -7.76 0.52 -4.81
C ALA A 130 -7.10 -0.76 -5.31
N VAL A 131 -6.98 -1.73 -4.42
CA VAL A 131 -6.22 -2.96 -4.68
C VAL A 131 -7.05 -3.94 -5.48
N THR A 132 -6.47 -4.49 -6.55
CA THR A 132 -7.10 -5.53 -7.35
C THR A 132 -6.58 -6.91 -7.00
N ASP A 133 -5.31 -7.02 -6.63
CA ASP A 133 -4.65 -8.30 -6.35
C ASP A 133 -3.54 -8.10 -5.33
N TYR A 134 -3.31 -9.12 -4.52
CA TYR A 134 -2.09 -9.25 -3.73
C TYR A 134 -1.29 -10.43 -4.24
N ILE A 135 0.01 -10.26 -4.35
CA ILE A 135 0.95 -11.32 -4.71
C ILE A 135 1.83 -11.55 -3.48
N VAL A 136 1.81 -12.77 -2.96
CA VAL A 136 2.59 -13.15 -1.78
C VAL A 136 3.73 -14.04 -2.22
N ALA A 137 4.95 -13.60 -1.96
CA ALA A 137 6.16 -14.29 -2.42
C ALA A 137 7.10 -14.59 -1.26
N THR A 138 7.67 -15.79 -1.30
CA THR A 138 8.83 -16.15 -0.52
C THR A 138 9.92 -16.54 -1.50
N PHE A 139 11.11 -16.93 -1.03
CA PHE A 139 12.14 -17.41 -1.94
C PHE A 139 11.76 -18.74 -2.61
N GLU A 140 10.74 -19.42 -2.10
CA GLU A 140 10.33 -20.74 -2.61
C GLU A 140 9.00 -20.76 -3.36
N SER A 141 8.13 -19.76 -3.14
CA SER A 141 6.78 -19.82 -3.69
C SER A 141 6.22 -18.44 -4.01
N VAL A 142 5.24 -18.41 -4.90
CA VAL A 142 4.48 -17.21 -5.22
C VAL A 142 3.00 -17.59 -5.24
N LYS A 143 2.18 -16.83 -4.51
CA LYS A 143 0.73 -17.05 -4.45
C LYS A 143 0.03 -15.74 -4.74
N ARG A 144 -1.18 -15.84 -5.27
CA ARG A 144 -1.97 -14.66 -5.64
C ARG A 144 -3.32 -14.68 -4.95
N LEU A 145 -3.71 -13.53 -4.43
CA LEU A 145 -5.04 -13.33 -3.84
C LEU A 145 -5.74 -12.20 -4.59
N PRO A 146 -6.69 -12.53 -5.49
CA PRO A 146 -7.53 -11.49 -6.11
C PRO A 146 -8.44 -10.87 -5.06
N ILE A 147 -8.64 -9.57 -5.16
CA ILE A 147 -9.57 -8.87 -4.28
C ILE A 147 -10.88 -8.73 -5.03
N GLY A 148 -11.90 -9.37 -4.48
CA GLY A 148 -13.22 -9.31 -5.08
C GLY A 148 -13.82 -7.91 -5.07
N GLU A 149 -14.71 -7.65 -6.01
CA GLU A 149 -15.41 -6.38 -6.08
C GLU A 149 -16.33 -6.22 -4.89
N THR A 150 -16.45 -4.99 -4.41
CA THR A 150 -17.39 -4.63 -3.37
C THR A 150 -18.79 -4.58 -3.96
N LYS A 151 -19.70 -5.29 -3.35
CA LYS A 151 -21.10 -5.27 -3.77
C LYS A 151 -21.92 -4.39 -2.86
#